data_00d7189663d00a39ae76f4fd0a1e70ea
#
_entry.id   00d7189663d00a39ae76f4fd0a1e70ea
#
_cell.length_a   1.000
_cell.length_b   1.000
_cell.length_c   1.000
_cell.angle_alpha   90.00
_cell.angle_beta   90.00
_cell.angle_gamma   90.00
#
_symmetry.space_group_name_H-M   'P 1'
#
loop_
_entity.id
_entity.type
_entity.pdbx_description
1 polymer ?
#
loop_
_entity_poly.entity_id
_entity_poly.type
_entity_poly.pdbx_seq_one_letter_code
_entity_poly.pdbx_strand_id
1 'polypeptide(L)'
;MIKKIQSLFLSFALIITSFIGLGQVATTAVAEEFPSKPIEVVTHAGLGGGTDTTARMLLIRTRKNLKNNAYITPKKGDGGNKAMSYVKSKPRDGHTVLAITPTHLFRMSRGGAAFDIDDFVGVARTTVDPIVIFVNAKSPYKTIEDLIKAGNKKSIKYGGTNVGSVDYIAGMLGPH
;
A
#
# COMPACT_ATOMS: atom_id res chain seq x y z
N MET A 1 -61.42 37.86 -31.76
CA MET A 1 -60.22 38.63 -31.36
C MET A 1 -59.58 38.10 -30.01
N ILE A 2 -60.40 37.83 -29.00
CA ILE A 2 -59.95 37.38 -27.63
C ILE A 2 -59.18 36.04 -27.63
N LYS A 3 -59.57 35.02 -28.42
CA LYS A 3 -58.87 33.72 -28.52
C LYS A 3 -57.47 33.79 -29.08
N LYS A 4 -57.15 34.76 -29.99
CA LYS A 4 -55.78 34.94 -30.51
C LYS A 4 -54.85 35.60 -29.50
N ILE A 5 -55.38 36.45 -28.64
CA ILE A 5 -54.61 37.11 -27.59
C ILE A 5 -54.24 36.08 -26.47
N GLN A 6 -55.15 35.17 -26.08
CA GLN A 6 -54.89 34.12 -25.11
C GLN A 6 -53.85 33.12 -25.59
N SER A 7 -53.83 32.75 -26.86
CA SER A 7 -52.84 31.88 -27.48
C SER A 7 -51.45 32.52 -27.46
N LEU A 8 -51.33 33.82 -27.67
CA LEU A 8 -50.06 34.56 -27.65
C LEU A 8 -49.47 34.64 -26.24
N PHE A 9 -50.29 34.81 -25.20
CA PHE A 9 -49.87 34.84 -23.81
C PHE A 9 -49.43 33.44 -23.33
N LEU A 10 -50.10 32.36 -23.74
CA LEU A 10 -49.72 31.01 -23.41
C LEU A 10 -48.36 30.62 -24.02
N SER A 11 -48.10 31.03 -25.29
CA SER A 11 -46.82 30.77 -25.95
C SER A 11 -45.66 31.55 -25.32
N PHE A 12 -45.91 32.77 -24.88
CA PHE A 12 -44.89 33.60 -24.23
C PHE A 12 -44.56 33.10 -22.82
N ALA A 13 -45.53 32.57 -22.06
CA ALA A 13 -45.33 31.95 -20.77
C ALA A 13 -44.51 30.64 -20.87
N LEU A 14 -44.68 29.85 -21.93
CA LEU A 14 -43.94 28.62 -22.15
C LEU A 14 -42.47 28.88 -22.50
N ILE A 15 -42.14 29.98 -23.16
CA ILE A 15 -40.76 30.35 -23.52
C ILE A 15 -40.00 30.87 -22.30
N ILE A 16 -40.64 31.57 -21.38
CA ILE A 16 -40.02 32.08 -20.17
C ILE A 16 -39.67 30.92 -19.18
N THR A 17 -40.53 29.91 -19.08
CA THR A 17 -40.26 28.72 -18.23
C THR A 17 -39.13 27.87 -18.78
N SER A 18 -38.86 27.86 -20.08
CA SER A 18 -37.74 27.11 -20.66
C SER A 18 -36.37 27.76 -20.40
N PHE A 19 -36.31 29.04 -20.10
CA PHE A 19 -35.06 29.78 -19.86
C PHE A 19 -34.61 29.73 -18.37
N ILE A 20 -35.51 29.41 -17.43
CA ILE A 20 -35.20 29.34 -16.00
C ILE A 20 -34.61 27.96 -15.63
N GLY A 21 -34.76 26.92 -16.48
CA GLY A 21 -34.29 25.56 -16.24
C GLY A 21 -32.83 25.29 -16.60
N LEU A 22 -32.09 26.22 -17.19
CA LEU A 22 -30.71 26.02 -17.67
C LEU A 22 -29.63 26.72 -16.85
N GLY A 23 -29.98 27.28 -15.71
CA GLY A 23 -29.03 27.73 -14.72
C GLY A 23 -28.52 26.51 -13.89
N GLN A 24 -27.94 25.52 -14.56
CA GLN A 24 -27.07 24.59 -13.85
C GLN A 24 -25.90 25.41 -13.34
N VAL A 25 -25.93 25.73 -12.05
CA VAL A 25 -24.75 26.18 -11.33
C VAL A 25 -23.75 25.03 -11.45
N ALA A 26 -22.86 25.14 -12.45
CA ALA A 26 -21.67 24.29 -12.45
C ALA A 26 -20.92 24.66 -11.19
N THR A 27 -21.19 23.93 -10.11
CA THR A 27 -20.32 23.91 -8.96
C THR A 27 -18.98 23.41 -9.50
N THR A 28 -18.07 24.35 -9.77
CA THR A 28 -16.67 24.03 -9.99
C THR A 28 -16.25 23.30 -8.72
N ALA A 29 -16.17 21.97 -8.82
CA ALA A 29 -15.54 21.18 -7.78
C ALA A 29 -14.10 21.69 -7.70
N VAL A 30 -13.82 22.58 -6.76
CA VAL A 30 -12.44 22.95 -6.42
C VAL A 30 -11.82 21.67 -5.96
N ALA A 31 -10.89 21.15 -6.75
CA ALA A 31 -10.13 19.95 -6.38
C ALA A 31 -9.47 20.25 -5.04
N GLU A 32 -9.85 19.48 -4.01
CA GLU A 32 -9.30 19.63 -2.68
C GLU A 32 -7.78 19.38 -2.76
N GLU A 33 -6.98 20.32 -2.22
CA GLU A 33 -5.55 20.25 -2.33
C GLU A 33 -5.03 19.03 -1.56
N PHE A 34 -4.33 18.12 -2.24
CA PHE A 34 -3.75 16.92 -1.61
C PHE A 34 -2.43 17.27 -0.89
N PRO A 35 -2.21 16.75 0.34
CA PRO A 35 -3.13 15.98 1.18
C PRO A 35 -4.11 16.91 1.93
N SER A 36 -5.42 16.62 1.85
CA SER A 36 -6.47 17.37 2.53
C SER A 36 -6.68 16.94 3.99
N LYS A 37 -6.15 15.77 4.36
CA LYS A 37 -6.21 15.17 5.70
C LYS A 37 -4.94 14.39 6.02
N PRO A 38 -4.72 13.95 7.27
CA PRO A 38 -3.54 13.18 7.64
C PRO A 38 -3.38 11.90 6.81
N ILE A 39 -2.12 11.59 6.43
CA ILE A 39 -1.78 10.36 5.71
C ILE A 39 -1.54 9.23 6.70
N GLU A 40 -2.26 8.13 6.55
CA GLU A 40 -2.07 6.89 7.29
C GLU A 40 -1.08 5.98 6.58
N VAL A 41 0.05 5.66 7.22
CA VAL A 41 1.00 4.67 6.71
C VAL A 41 0.78 3.36 7.48
N VAL A 42 0.23 2.37 6.81
CA VAL A 42 -0.05 1.05 7.39
C VAL A 42 1.16 0.15 7.24
N THR A 43 1.61 -0.47 8.34
CA THR A 43 2.69 -1.44 8.34
C THR A 43 2.19 -2.83 8.76
N HIS A 44 2.79 -3.87 8.19
CA HIS A 44 2.52 -5.26 8.59
C HIS A 44 3.38 -5.71 9.79
N ALA A 45 4.41 -4.93 10.12
CA ALA A 45 5.28 -5.21 11.26
C ALA A 45 4.65 -4.77 12.58
N GLY A 46 5.05 -5.40 13.67
CA GLY A 46 4.77 -4.87 15.00
C GLY A 46 5.60 -3.62 15.29
N LEU A 47 5.27 -2.91 16.37
CA LEU A 47 6.01 -1.75 16.84
C LEU A 47 7.49 -2.09 17.00
N GLY A 48 8.38 -1.23 16.47
CA GLY A 48 9.83 -1.42 16.51
C GLY A 48 10.37 -2.47 15.52
N GLY A 49 9.52 -3.15 14.76
CA GLY A 49 9.97 -4.04 13.69
C GLY A 49 10.59 -3.27 12.53
N GLY A 50 11.37 -3.95 11.67
CA GLY A 50 12.12 -3.31 10.58
C GLY A 50 11.27 -2.39 9.71
N THR A 51 10.13 -2.88 9.20
CA THR A 51 9.23 -2.06 8.36
C THR A 51 8.62 -0.89 9.14
N ASP A 52 8.26 -1.07 10.43
CA ASP A 52 7.74 0.01 11.27
C ASP A 52 8.81 1.10 11.48
N THR A 53 10.03 0.69 11.81
CA THR A 53 11.17 1.61 11.99
C THR A 53 11.48 2.37 10.71
N THR A 54 11.55 1.68 9.57
CA THR A 54 11.78 2.30 8.26
C THR A 54 10.70 3.33 7.92
N ALA A 55 9.42 2.98 8.13
CA ALA A 55 8.31 3.89 7.89
C ALA A 55 8.38 5.12 8.81
N ARG A 56 8.76 4.96 10.07
CA ARG A 56 8.96 6.10 10.99
C ARG A 56 10.09 7.02 10.55
N MET A 57 11.21 6.45 10.13
CA MET A 57 12.34 7.24 9.61
C MET A 57 11.96 8.00 8.34
N LEU A 58 11.19 7.39 7.44
CA LEU A 58 10.64 8.06 6.26
C LEU A 58 9.77 9.26 6.67
N LEU A 59 8.84 9.06 7.61
CA LEU A 59 7.95 10.13 8.07
C LEU A 59 8.69 11.29 8.72
N ILE A 60 9.76 11.04 9.46
CA ILE A 60 10.62 12.12 10.03
C ILE A 60 11.17 13.01 8.91
N ARG A 61 11.56 12.42 7.77
CA ARG A 61 12.11 13.15 6.63
C ARG A 61 11.05 13.86 5.81
N THR A 62 9.90 13.23 5.60
CA THR A 62 8.84 13.76 4.73
C THR A 62 7.95 14.79 5.42
N ARG A 63 7.84 14.80 6.75
CA ARG A 63 7.02 15.74 7.53
C ARG A 63 7.23 17.21 7.15
N LYS A 64 8.45 17.59 6.79
CA LYS A 64 8.77 18.97 6.39
C LYS A 64 8.07 19.40 5.10
N ASN A 65 7.74 18.45 4.25
CA ASN A 65 7.15 18.66 2.93
C ASN A 65 5.65 18.34 2.89
N LEU A 66 5.12 17.69 3.93
CA LEU A 66 3.70 17.38 4.04
C LEU A 66 2.97 18.52 4.75
N LYS A 67 1.94 19.07 4.12
CA LYS A 67 1.07 20.09 4.71
C LYS A 67 0.25 19.53 5.88
N ASN A 68 -0.07 18.26 5.84
CA ASN A 68 -0.79 17.54 6.87
C ASN A 68 0.10 16.53 7.60
N ASN A 69 -0.30 16.16 8.81
CA ASN A 69 0.38 15.13 9.59
C ASN A 69 0.32 13.77 8.89
N ALA A 70 1.31 12.93 9.16
CA ALA A 70 1.27 11.52 8.80
C ALA A 70 1.55 10.68 10.05
N TYR A 71 0.90 9.51 10.14
CA TYR A 71 1.02 8.60 11.27
C TYR A 71 1.11 7.15 10.81
N ILE A 72 1.58 6.28 11.71
CA ILE A 72 1.78 4.86 11.40
C ILE A 72 0.76 4.03 12.17
N THR A 73 0.12 3.12 11.43
CA THR A 73 -0.83 2.14 11.95
C THR A 73 -0.28 0.73 11.75
N PRO A 74 0.25 0.07 12.79
CA PRO A 74 0.68 -1.31 12.70
C PRO A 74 -0.52 -2.26 12.62
N LYS A 75 -0.51 -3.18 11.64
CA LYS A 75 -1.51 -4.24 11.44
C LYS A 75 -0.82 -5.60 11.31
N LYS A 76 -0.15 -6.03 12.39
CA LYS A 76 0.60 -7.28 12.43
C LYS A 76 -0.31 -8.50 12.30
N GLY A 77 0.15 -9.47 11.53
CA GLY A 77 -0.43 -10.83 11.47
C GLY A 77 -0.65 -11.36 10.07
N ASP A 78 -0.81 -12.67 10.00
CA ASP A 78 -1.06 -13.44 8.78
C ASP A 78 -0.08 -13.08 7.63
N GLY A 79 1.23 -13.06 7.91
CA GLY A 79 2.26 -12.76 6.92
C GLY A 79 2.02 -11.44 6.17
N GLY A 80 1.41 -10.44 6.81
CA GLY A 80 1.07 -9.14 6.23
C GLY A 80 -0.35 -9.03 5.65
N ASN A 81 -1.09 -10.12 5.56
CA ASN A 81 -2.42 -10.11 4.96
C ASN A 81 -3.42 -9.26 5.75
N LYS A 82 -3.28 -9.18 7.08
CA LYS A 82 -4.10 -8.28 7.90
C LYS A 82 -3.91 -6.80 7.53
N ALA A 83 -2.68 -6.39 7.25
CA ALA A 83 -2.38 -5.03 6.80
C ALA A 83 -2.98 -4.77 5.41
N MET A 84 -2.81 -5.72 4.49
CA MET A 84 -3.39 -5.64 3.14
C MET A 84 -4.93 -5.55 3.18
N SER A 85 -5.60 -6.43 3.92
CA SER A 85 -7.07 -6.40 4.06
C SER A 85 -7.56 -5.09 4.67
N TYR A 86 -6.85 -4.57 5.66
CA TYR A 86 -7.18 -3.28 6.26
C TYR A 86 -7.10 -2.14 5.24
N VAL A 87 -6.02 -2.07 4.45
CA VAL A 87 -5.88 -1.02 3.42
C VAL A 87 -6.92 -1.21 2.31
N LYS A 88 -7.26 -2.45 1.94
CA LYS A 88 -8.31 -2.73 0.95
C LYS A 88 -9.69 -2.17 1.36
N SER A 89 -9.96 -2.06 2.65
CA SER A 89 -11.20 -1.48 3.18
C SER A 89 -11.22 0.05 3.22
N LYS A 90 -10.10 0.72 2.89
CA LYS A 90 -9.98 2.18 2.94
C LYS A 90 -10.34 2.83 1.60
N PRO A 91 -10.75 4.12 1.62
CA PRO A 91 -10.92 4.88 0.38
C PRO A 91 -9.62 4.92 -0.43
N ARG A 92 -9.75 4.86 -1.75
CA ARG A 92 -8.61 4.94 -2.70
C ARG A 92 -8.29 6.40 -3.06
N ASP A 93 -8.16 7.24 -2.06
CA ASP A 93 -7.96 8.69 -2.19
C ASP A 93 -6.50 9.14 -1.95
N GLY A 94 -5.58 8.19 -1.83
CA GLY A 94 -4.16 8.46 -1.60
C GLY A 94 -3.78 8.73 -0.13
N HIS A 95 -4.75 8.84 0.80
CA HIS A 95 -4.45 9.13 2.21
C HIS A 95 -4.14 7.88 3.05
N THR A 96 -4.25 6.69 2.46
CA THR A 96 -3.81 5.45 3.12
C THR A 96 -2.76 4.77 2.25
N VAL A 97 -1.56 4.61 2.79
CA VAL A 97 -0.40 4.02 2.10
C VAL A 97 0.01 2.74 2.83
N LEU A 98 0.27 1.68 2.09
CA LEU A 98 0.76 0.41 2.64
C LEU A 98 2.28 0.29 2.49
N ALA A 99 2.98 0.09 3.59
CA ALA A 99 4.40 -0.28 3.56
C ALA A 99 4.53 -1.79 3.37
N ILE A 100 5.04 -2.20 2.22
CA ILE A 100 5.22 -3.61 1.84
C ILE A 100 6.70 -3.99 1.76
N THR A 101 6.96 -5.28 1.77
CA THR A 101 8.25 -5.90 1.51
C THR A 101 8.11 -6.91 0.36
N PRO A 102 9.20 -7.42 -0.23
CA PRO A 102 9.12 -8.44 -1.27
C PRO A 102 8.30 -9.68 -0.87
N THR A 103 8.24 -10.02 0.43
CA THR A 103 7.37 -11.10 0.93
C THR A 103 5.90 -10.93 0.52
N HIS A 104 5.39 -9.70 0.49
CA HIS A 104 4.00 -9.42 0.07
C HIS A 104 3.82 -9.68 -1.43
N LEU A 105 4.83 -9.29 -2.26
CA LEU A 105 4.80 -9.53 -3.70
C LEU A 105 4.79 -11.04 -3.99
N PHE A 106 5.63 -11.82 -3.31
CA PHE A 106 5.61 -13.27 -3.43
C PHE A 106 4.28 -13.89 -2.98
N ARG A 107 3.65 -13.32 -1.94
CA ARG A 107 2.35 -13.79 -1.48
C ARG A 107 1.25 -13.51 -2.52
N MET A 108 1.27 -12.34 -3.14
CA MET A 108 0.35 -11.99 -4.24
C MET A 108 0.52 -12.93 -5.43
N SER A 109 1.75 -13.17 -5.87
CA SER A 109 2.04 -14.03 -7.02
C SER A 109 1.57 -15.47 -6.83
N ARG A 110 1.37 -15.93 -5.58
CA ARG A 110 0.85 -17.26 -5.24
C ARG A 110 -0.67 -17.28 -4.98
N GLY A 111 -1.36 -16.16 -5.16
CA GLY A 111 -2.79 -16.05 -4.92
C GLY A 111 -3.22 -16.11 -3.44
N GLY A 112 -2.28 -15.90 -2.49
CA GLY A 112 -2.56 -15.97 -1.05
C GLY A 112 -2.69 -14.62 -0.35
N ALA A 113 -2.85 -13.53 -1.10
CA ALA A 113 -2.96 -12.18 -0.58
C ALA A 113 -4.37 -11.59 -0.73
N ALA A 114 -4.68 -10.59 0.09
CA ALA A 114 -5.92 -9.82 -0.04
C ALA A 114 -5.94 -8.90 -1.26
N PHE A 115 -4.77 -8.60 -1.83
CA PHE A 115 -4.56 -7.82 -3.05
C PHE A 115 -3.90 -8.67 -4.13
N ASP A 116 -4.18 -8.31 -5.39
CA ASP A 116 -3.32 -8.64 -6.53
C ASP A 116 -2.34 -7.49 -6.81
N ILE A 117 -1.32 -7.75 -7.64
CA ILE A 117 -0.30 -6.76 -7.96
C ILE A 117 -0.89 -5.52 -8.63
N ASP A 118 -1.98 -5.68 -9.39
CA ASP A 118 -2.67 -4.62 -10.11
C ASP A 118 -3.64 -3.80 -9.23
N ASP A 119 -3.84 -4.20 -7.97
CA ASP A 119 -4.73 -3.50 -7.06
C ASP A 119 -4.12 -2.21 -6.47
N PHE A 120 -2.81 -1.99 -6.63
CA PHE A 120 -2.12 -0.83 -6.06
C PHE A 120 -1.01 -0.29 -6.96
N VAL A 121 -0.63 0.95 -6.70
CA VAL A 121 0.43 1.65 -7.41
C VAL A 121 1.63 1.84 -6.48
N GLY A 122 2.83 1.52 -6.96
CA GLY A 122 4.07 1.79 -6.24
C GLY A 122 4.36 3.28 -6.18
N VAL A 123 4.41 3.86 -4.98
CA VAL A 123 4.70 5.28 -4.77
C VAL A 123 6.21 5.52 -4.66
N ALA A 124 6.90 4.75 -3.83
CA ALA A 124 8.35 4.87 -3.65
C ALA A 124 8.95 3.59 -3.07
N ARG A 125 10.21 3.33 -3.41
CA ARG A 125 11.04 2.35 -2.72
C ARG A 125 11.92 3.06 -1.70
N THR A 126 11.76 2.71 -0.42
CA THR A 126 12.42 3.40 0.70
C THR A 126 13.78 2.79 1.04
N THR A 127 13.94 1.48 0.88
CA THR A 127 15.16 0.73 1.22
C THR A 127 15.46 -0.34 0.19
N VAL A 128 16.72 -0.77 0.18
CA VAL A 128 17.19 -2.00 -0.46
C VAL A 128 17.81 -2.85 0.64
N ASP A 129 17.16 -3.96 0.97
CA ASP A 129 17.60 -4.84 2.05
C ASP A 129 18.24 -6.10 1.44
N PRO A 130 19.57 -6.26 1.53
CA PRO A 130 20.23 -7.48 1.08
C PRO A 130 19.88 -8.64 2.03
N ILE A 131 19.74 -9.84 1.45
CA ILE A 131 19.62 -11.06 2.25
C ILE A 131 21.02 -11.47 2.70
N VAL A 132 21.16 -11.76 3.98
CA VAL A 132 22.41 -12.27 4.56
C VAL A 132 22.18 -13.60 5.24
N ILE A 133 23.15 -14.51 5.11
CA ILE A 133 23.20 -15.76 5.85
C ILE A 133 24.23 -15.58 6.97
N PHE A 134 23.86 -15.90 8.19
CA PHE A 134 24.78 -15.84 9.30
C PHE A 134 24.65 -17.08 10.18
N VAL A 135 25.72 -17.40 10.88
CA VAL A 135 25.79 -18.48 11.84
C VAL A 135 26.30 -17.97 13.19
N ASN A 136 26.14 -18.77 14.24
CA ASN A 136 26.72 -18.41 15.53
C ASN A 136 28.27 -18.25 15.40
N ALA A 137 28.83 -17.23 16.05
CA ALA A 137 30.27 -16.95 16.00
C ALA A 137 31.14 -18.14 16.40
N LYS A 138 30.63 -19.01 17.27
CA LYS A 138 31.31 -20.26 17.71
C LYS A 138 31.07 -21.43 16.74
N SER A 139 30.32 -21.24 15.65
CA SER A 139 30.07 -22.25 14.64
C SER A 139 31.39 -22.68 13.96
N PRO A 140 31.55 -23.96 13.60
CA PRO A 140 32.68 -24.41 12.79
C PRO A 140 32.60 -23.84 11.34
N TYR A 141 31.45 -23.39 10.90
CA TYR A 141 31.25 -22.88 9.54
C TYR A 141 31.71 -21.42 9.48
N LYS A 142 32.65 -21.12 8.61
CA LYS A 142 33.21 -19.75 8.42
C LYS A 142 32.93 -19.18 7.05
N THR A 143 32.59 -20.02 6.09
CA THR A 143 32.28 -19.65 4.70
C THR A 143 30.97 -20.32 4.27
N ILE A 144 30.42 -19.86 3.14
CA ILE A 144 29.25 -20.49 2.53
C ILE A 144 29.56 -21.91 2.07
N GLU A 145 30.79 -22.15 1.59
CA GLU A 145 31.27 -23.44 1.16
C GLU A 145 31.32 -24.46 2.32
N ASP A 146 31.62 -24.02 3.53
CA ASP A 146 31.55 -24.89 4.71
C ASP A 146 30.14 -25.36 5.00
N LEU A 147 29.15 -24.44 4.82
CA LEU A 147 27.72 -24.77 4.99
C LEU A 147 27.27 -25.76 3.91
N ILE A 148 27.65 -25.54 2.65
CA ILE A 148 27.32 -26.43 1.53
C ILE A 148 27.90 -27.83 1.77
N LYS A 149 29.17 -27.91 2.09
CA LYS A 149 29.85 -29.20 2.40
C LYS A 149 29.20 -29.93 3.58
N ALA A 150 28.74 -29.17 4.59
CA ALA A 150 28.06 -29.76 5.73
C ALA A 150 26.63 -30.21 5.37
N GLY A 151 25.90 -29.42 4.55
CA GLY A 151 24.58 -29.77 4.06
C GLY A 151 24.55 -31.06 3.23
N ASN A 152 25.60 -31.29 2.43
CA ASN A 152 25.74 -32.51 1.64
C ASN A 152 25.99 -33.77 2.51
N LYS A 153 26.40 -33.58 3.75
CA LYS A 153 26.69 -34.71 4.68
C LYS A 153 25.57 -34.93 5.69
N LYS A 154 24.83 -33.92 6.04
CA LYS A 154 23.76 -34.00 7.06
C LYS A 154 22.76 -32.84 6.88
N SER A 155 21.54 -33.06 7.34
CA SER A 155 20.55 -31.97 7.39
C SER A 155 21.01 -30.82 8.28
N ILE A 156 20.94 -29.59 7.77
CA ILE A 156 21.20 -28.37 8.53
C ILE A 156 19.87 -27.67 8.76
N LYS A 157 19.63 -27.24 10.01
CA LYS A 157 18.47 -26.44 10.34
C LYS A 157 18.69 -25.00 9.89
N TYR A 158 17.78 -24.49 9.09
CA TYR A 158 17.72 -23.10 8.63
C TYR A 158 16.59 -22.37 9.33
N GLY A 159 16.85 -21.17 9.84
CA GLY A 159 15.87 -20.30 10.46
C GLY A 159 15.57 -19.10 9.58
N GLY A 160 14.31 -18.77 9.44
CA GLY A 160 13.81 -17.60 8.72
C GLY A 160 12.57 -17.04 9.41
N THR A 161 11.91 -16.05 8.81
CA THR A 161 10.76 -15.36 9.43
C THR A 161 9.47 -16.19 9.34
N ASN A 162 9.10 -16.62 8.16
CA ASN A 162 7.91 -17.46 7.94
C ASN A 162 7.98 -18.15 6.58
N VAL A 163 7.22 -19.21 6.43
CA VAL A 163 7.10 -19.94 5.16
C VAL A 163 6.65 -19.01 4.04
N GLY A 164 7.44 -18.96 2.95
CA GLY A 164 7.19 -18.11 1.80
C GLY A 164 7.65 -16.66 1.95
N SER A 165 8.41 -16.35 3.00
CA SER A 165 9.14 -15.07 3.10
C SER A 165 10.33 -15.04 2.15
N VAL A 166 10.95 -13.86 2.02
CA VAL A 166 12.16 -13.66 1.19
C VAL A 166 13.29 -14.58 1.66
N ASP A 167 13.54 -14.59 2.95
CA ASP A 167 14.58 -15.42 3.59
C ASP A 167 14.27 -16.93 3.46
N TYR A 168 13.00 -17.34 3.59
CA TYR A 168 12.60 -18.71 3.35
C TYR A 168 12.90 -19.15 1.90
N ILE A 169 12.49 -18.31 0.92
CA ILE A 169 12.73 -18.60 -0.50
C ILE A 169 14.24 -18.63 -0.80
N ALA A 170 15.00 -17.65 -0.27
CA ALA A 170 16.44 -17.62 -0.43
C ALA A 170 17.13 -18.88 0.15
N GLY A 171 16.66 -19.36 1.32
CA GLY A 171 17.15 -20.60 1.89
C GLY A 171 16.82 -21.84 1.05
N MET A 172 15.68 -21.84 0.36
CA MET A 172 15.27 -22.94 -0.54
C MET A 172 15.99 -22.92 -1.89
N LEU A 173 16.39 -21.73 -2.36
CA LEU A 173 17.13 -21.54 -3.62
C LEU A 173 18.65 -21.53 -3.42
N GLY A 174 19.10 -21.70 -2.19
CA GLY A 174 20.53 -21.80 -1.87
C GLY A 174 21.19 -22.96 -2.63
N PRO A 175 22.52 -22.94 -2.77
CA PRO A 175 23.24 -23.96 -3.53
C PRO A 175 22.96 -25.36 -2.97
N HIS A 176 22.39 -26.19 -3.82
CA HIS A 176 22.19 -27.61 -3.64
C HIS A 176 23.42 -28.36 -4.09
#